data_a8ad49566c243524afa46a75f24bc60a
#
_entry.id   a8ad49566c243524afa46a75f24bc60a
#
_cell.length_a   1.000
_cell.length_b   1.000
_cell.length_c   1.000
_cell.angle_alpha   90.00
_cell.angle_beta   90.00
_cell.angle_gamma   90.00
#
_symmetry.space_group_name_H-M   'P 1'
#
loop_
_entity.id
_entity.type
_entity.pdbx_description
1 polymer ?
#
loop_
_entity_poly.entity_id
_entity_poly.type
_entity_poly.pdbx_seq_one_letter_code
_entity_poly.pdbx_strand_id
1 'polypeptide(L)'
;MSNNKRLIVCLTGMPGAGKSSVASFLKEKGFEVVTMGDVVREEAERQGLEPTDINLGQMMLKLRQDLGPGAVGHIVLQKLARDGSSTNVVIDGIRSIAEVEVLKKVGHVRLLAIHASQDTRFKRLKQRGRADAPSNGNEFAGRDKRELSVGVSEAIALANEMISNNNLTLEQLKLCAYDIVKEWLEEIYRGVEKA
;
A
#
# COMPACT_ATOMS: atom_id res chain seq x y z
N MET A 1 -28.13 0.72 9.20
CA MET A 1 -26.96 1.01 8.33
C MET A 1 -25.77 1.16 9.26
N SER A 2 -24.79 0.30 9.20
CA SER A 2 -23.58 0.35 10.05
C SER A 2 -22.81 1.64 9.71
N ASN A 3 -22.78 2.58 10.65
CA ASN A 3 -22.01 3.81 10.55
C ASN A 3 -20.52 3.42 10.70
N ASN A 4 -19.92 3.00 9.58
CA ASN A 4 -18.55 2.45 9.56
C ASN A 4 -17.55 3.62 9.67
N LYS A 5 -17.25 4.01 10.92
CA LYS A 5 -16.37 5.13 11.28
C LYS A 5 -14.87 4.83 11.08
N ARG A 6 -14.53 3.68 10.51
CA ARG A 6 -13.17 3.20 10.32
C ARG A 6 -12.45 4.01 9.25
N LEU A 7 -11.28 4.58 9.58
CA LEU A 7 -10.35 5.12 8.60
C LEU A 7 -9.53 3.98 7.99
N ILE A 8 -9.46 3.95 6.67
CA ILE A 8 -8.59 3.07 5.88
C ILE A 8 -7.55 3.93 5.18
N VAL A 9 -6.33 3.94 5.70
CA VAL A 9 -5.19 4.63 5.10
C VAL A 9 -4.57 3.72 4.05
N CYS A 10 -4.74 4.05 2.79
CA CYS A 10 -4.12 3.36 1.67
C CYS A 10 -2.78 4.01 1.33
N LEU A 11 -1.70 3.23 1.32
CA LEU A 11 -0.37 3.70 0.93
C LEU A 11 -0.05 3.26 -0.49
N THR A 12 0.26 4.22 -1.36
CA THR A 12 0.72 3.98 -2.73
C THR A 12 2.10 4.58 -2.99
N GLY A 13 2.73 4.19 -4.09
CA GLY A 13 4.06 4.65 -4.49
C GLY A 13 4.93 3.51 -4.99
N MET A 14 5.96 3.84 -5.74
CA MET A 14 6.88 2.88 -6.34
C MET A 14 7.66 2.06 -5.29
N PRO A 15 8.14 0.85 -5.59
CA PRO A 15 9.01 0.08 -4.71
C PRO A 15 10.22 0.89 -4.24
N GLY A 16 10.55 0.81 -2.95
CA GLY A 16 11.66 1.57 -2.34
C GLY A 16 11.32 3.02 -1.94
N ALA A 17 10.08 3.50 -2.18
CA ALA A 17 9.70 4.88 -1.83
C ALA A 17 9.60 5.16 -0.33
N GLY A 18 9.37 4.14 0.53
CA GLY A 18 9.29 4.29 1.99
C GLY A 18 7.95 3.91 2.62
N LYS A 19 7.01 3.38 1.84
CA LYS A 19 5.66 2.99 2.31
C LYS A 19 5.66 2.11 3.56
N SER A 20 6.44 1.03 3.55
CA SER A 20 6.47 0.08 4.67
C SER A 20 7.04 0.68 5.96
N SER A 21 7.89 1.71 5.87
CA SER A 21 8.36 2.44 7.05
C SER A 21 7.24 3.27 7.68
N VAL A 22 6.40 3.89 6.85
CA VAL A 22 5.19 4.60 7.28
C VAL A 22 4.18 3.62 7.87
N ALA A 23 3.92 2.50 7.19
CA ALA A 23 3.00 1.46 7.67
C ALA A 23 3.42 0.92 9.04
N SER A 24 4.72 0.60 9.21
CA SER A 24 5.25 0.14 10.50
C SER A 24 5.07 1.17 11.62
N PHE A 25 5.31 2.44 11.34
CA PHE A 25 5.11 3.50 12.33
C PHE A 25 3.64 3.71 12.70
N LEU A 26 2.73 3.68 11.72
CA LEU A 26 1.30 3.74 11.99
C LEU A 26 0.80 2.54 12.81
N LYS A 27 1.44 1.36 12.64
CA LYS A 27 1.18 0.20 13.50
C LYS A 27 1.53 0.50 14.97
N GLU A 28 2.65 1.17 15.23
CA GLU A 28 3.04 1.61 16.57
C GLU A 28 2.05 2.64 17.16
N LYS A 29 1.29 3.33 16.30
CA LYS A 29 0.22 4.26 16.67
C LYS A 29 -1.16 3.61 16.79
N GLY A 30 -1.24 2.29 16.77
CA GLY A 30 -2.47 1.54 17.01
C GLY A 30 -3.29 1.21 15.76
N PHE A 31 -2.75 1.42 14.56
CA PHE A 31 -3.39 0.96 13.34
C PHE A 31 -3.13 -0.53 13.10
N GLU A 32 -4.12 -1.24 12.61
CA GLU A 32 -3.90 -2.54 11.98
C GLU A 32 -3.19 -2.34 10.64
N VAL A 33 -2.28 -3.24 10.27
CA VAL A 33 -1.56 -3.15 9.00
C VAL A 33 -1.77 -4.40 8.16
N VAL A 34 -2.23 -4.20 6.93
CA VAL A 34 -2.33 -5.24 5.91
C VAL A 34 -1.44 -4.86 4.72
N THR A 35 -0.56 -5.76 4.32
CA THR A 35 0.33 -5.54 3.17
C THR A 35 -0.20 -6.28 1.95
N MET A 36 -0.47 -5.56 0.86
CA MET A 36 -0.90 -6.15 -0.43
C MET A 36 0.12 -7.15 -0.96
N GLY A 37 1.42 -6.88 -0.75
CA GLY A 37 2.49 -7.79 -1.14
C GLY A 37 2.47 -9.13 -0.38
N ASP A 38 2.02 -9.15 0.88
CA ASP A 38 1.91 -10.39 1.66
C ASP A 38 0.74 -11.23 1.16
N VAL A 39 -0.37 -10.59 0.77
CA VAL A 39 -1.50 -11.28 0.12
C VAL A 39 -1.08 -12.00 -1.16
N VAL A 40 -0.27 -11.32 -2.00
CA VAL A 40 0.26 -11.94 -3.22
C VAL A 40 1.24 -13.07 -2.90
N ARG A 41 2.02 -12.92 -1.84
CA ARG A 41 3.00 -13.92 -1.37
C ARG A 41 2.30 -15.17 -0.86
N GLU A 42 1.31 -15.02 0.00
CA GLU A 42 0.48 -16.12 0.51
C GLU A 42 -0.20 -16.90 -0.63
N GLU A 43 -0.67 -16.18 -1.66
CA GLU A 43 -1.27 -16.83 -2.83
C GLU A 43 -0.24 -17.58 -3.68
N ALA A 44 0.97 -17.03 -3.84
CA ALA A 44 2.07 -17.71 -4.53
C ALA A 44 2.50 -18.98 -3.77
N GLU A 45 2.64 -18.91 -2.46
CA GLU A 45 2.97 -20.05 -1.58
C GLU A 45 1.87 -21.12 -1.66
N ARG A 46 0.60 -20.73 -1.67
CA ARG A 46 -0.55 -21.65 -1.83
C ARG A 46 -0.51 -22.41 -3.16
N GLN A 47 0.10 -21.81 -4.19
CA GLN A 47 0.30 -22.43 -5.50
C GLN A 47 1.65 -23.14 -5.64
N GLY A 48 2.44 -23.26 -4.54
CA GLY A 48 3.73 -23.93 -4.51
C GLY A 48 4.86 -23.15 -5.19
N LEU A 49 4.71 -21.84 -5.35
CA LEU A 49 5.70 -20.98 -6.01
C LEU A 49 6.67 -20.37 -4.98
N GLU A 50 7.96 -20.41 -5.27
CA GLU A 50 8.97 -19.68 -4.51
C GLU A 50 8.73 -18.17 -4.57
N PRO A 51 8.89 -17.41 -3.46
CA PRO A 51 8.57 -15.96 -3.40
C PRO A 51 9.66 -15.08 -4.02
N THR A 52 10.08 -15.41 -5.24
CA THR A 52 11.00 -14.60 -6.04
C THR A 52 10.30 -13.38 -6.65
N ASP A 53 11.03 -12.32 -7.03
CA ASP A 53 10.45 -11.14 -7.70
C ASP A 53 9.67 -11.51 -8.97
N ILE A 54 10.18 -12.49 -9.73
CA ILE A 54 9.54 -12.97 -10.96
C ILE A 54 8.20 -13.64 -10.65
N ASN A 55 8.20 -14.61 -9.74
CA ASN A 55 7.00 -15.37 -9.38
C ASN A 55 5.93 -14.48 -8.73
N LEU A 56 6.34 -13.60 -7.83
CA LEU A 56 5.43 -12.64 -7.20
C LEU A 56 4.86 -11.65 -8.22
N GLY A 57 5.68 -11.19 -9.17
CA GLY A 57 5.24 -10.35 -10.26
C GLY A 57 4.23 -11.04 -11.18
N GLN A 58 4.47 -12.29 -11.54
CA GLN A 58 3.54 -13.11 -12.35
C GLN A 58 2.24 -13.38 -11.58
N MET A 59 2.32 -13.74 -10.30
CA MET A 59 1.14 -13.96 -9.46
C MET A 59 0.29 -12.70 -9.35
N MET A 60 0.91 -11.55 -9.13
CA MET A 60 0.23 -10.25 -9.08
C MET A 60 -0.53 -9.95 -10.39
N LEU A 61 0.06 -10.24 -11.54
CA LEU A 61 -0.58 -10.05 -12.85
C LEU A 61 -1.69 -11.06 -13.07
N LYS A 62 -1.45 -12.34 -12.75
CA LYS A 62 -2.43 -13.42 -12.88
C LYS A 62 -3.69 -13.15 -12.06
N LEU A 63 -3.55 -12.75 -10.80
CA LEU A 63 -4.70 -12.40 -9.95
C LEU A 63 -5.57 -11.32 -10.59
N ARG A 64 -4.95 -10.29 -11.18
CA ARG A 64 -5.70 -9.21 -11.85
C ARG A 64 -6.30 -9.63 -13.20
N GLN A 65 -5.66 -10.52 -13.90
CA GLN A 65 -6.20 -11.10 -15.14
C GLN A 65 -7.43 -11.96 -14.84
N ASP A 66 -7.37 -12.80 -13.82
CA ASP A 66 -8.41 -13.75 -13.48
C ASP A 66 -9.63 -13.11 -12.76
N LEU A 67 -9.37 -12.13 -11.87
CA LEU A 67 -10.35 -11.53 -10.96
C LEU A 67 -10.57 -10.03 -11.15
N GLY A 68 -9.95 -9.44 -12.17
CA GLY A 68 -10.03 -8.02 -12.47
C GLY A 68 -9.02 -7.14 -11.71
N PRO A 69 -8.92 -5.85 -12.07
CA PRO A 69 -7.88 -4.93 -11.56
C PRO A 69 -7.94 -4.70 -10.04
N GLY A 70 -9.10 -4.91 -9.41
CA GLY A 70 -9.30 -4.83 -7.95
C GLY A 70 -9.04 -6.13 -7.18
N ALA A 71 -8.52 -7.19 -7.82
CA ALA A 71 -8.40 -8.54 -7.27
C ALA A 71 -7.76 -8.59 -5.89
N VAL A 72 -6.59 -7.98 -5.72
CA VAL A 72 -5.88 -7.98 -4.42
C VAL A 72 -6.66 -7.20 -3.36
N GLY A 73 -7.32 -6.10 -3.75
CA GLY A 73 -8.24 -5.36 -2.88
C GLY A 73 -9.41 -6.21 -2.38
N HIS A 74 -9.98 -7.07 -3.23
CA HIS A 74 -11.04 -8.02 -2.82
C HIS A 74 -10.55 -9.04 -1.81
N ILE A 75 -9.34 -9.57 -1.96
CA ILE A 75 -8.77 -10.53 -1.00
C ILE A 75 -8.51 -9.83 0.35
N VAL A 76 -7.96 -8.60 0.32
CA VAL A 76 -7.79 -7.79 1.54
C VAL A 76 -9.12 -7.53 2.21
N LEU A 77 -10.15 -7.14 1.44
CA LEU A 77 -11.50 -6.92 1.97
C LEU A 77 -12.05 -8.14 2.71
N GLN A 78 -11.87 -9.34 2.15
CA GLN A 78 -12.30 -10.59 2.79
C GLN A 78 -11.53 -10.86 4.09
N LYS A 79 -10.23 -10.56 4.16
CA LYS A 79 -9.43 -10.67 5.40
C LYS A 79 -9.99 -9.72 6.47
N LEU A 80 -10.16 -8.45 6.13
CA LEU A 80 -10.70 -7.44 7.05
C LEU A 80 -12.11 -7.76 7.56
N ALA A 81 -12.93 -8.40 6.74
CA ALA A 81 -14.28 -8.81 7.13
C ALA A 81 -14.29 -9.99 8.11
N ARG A 82 -13.32 -10.89 8.00
CA ARG A 82 -13.18 -12.04 8.93
C ARG A 82 -12.72 -11.61 10.32
N ASP A 83 -11.83 -10.63 10.38
CA ASP A 83 -11.24 -10.16 11.64
C ASP A 83 -12.22 -9.34 12.48
N GLY A 84 -13.34 -8.86 11.89
CA GLY A 84 -14.44 -8.18 12.57
C GLY A 84 -14.04 -6.90 13.34
N SER A 85 -12.80 -6.46 13.22
CA SER A 85 -12.25 -5.30 13.90
C SER A 85 -12.82 -3.99 13.37
N SER A 86 -13.15 -3.06 14.26
CA SER A 86 -13.50 -1.68 13.96
C SER A 86 -12.27 -0.75 13.97
N THR A 87 -11.08 -1.28 14.19
CA THR A 87 -9.82 -0.54 14.27
C THR A 87 -9.47 0.12 12.94
N ASN A 88 -8.89 1.31 12.98
CA ASN A 88 -8.33 1.97 11.80
C ASN A 88 -7.24 1.10 11.17
N VAL A 89 -7.18 1.08 9.85
CA VAL A 89 -6.31 0.17 9.09
C VAL A 89 -5.40 0.93 8.13
N VAL A 90 -4.18 0.46 8.00
CA VAL A 90 -3.25 0.83 6.93
C VAL A 90 -3.17 -0.31 5.92
N ILE A 91 -3.40 -0.02 4.66
CA ILE A 91 -3.18 -0.94 3.54
C ILE A 91 -1.91 -0.52 2.81
N ASP A 92 -0.81 -1.26 3.03
CA ASP A 92 0.48 -0.97 2.38
C ASP A 92 0.55 -1.63 0.99
N GLY A 93 0.75 -0.80 -0.02
CA GLY A 93 1.08 -1.25 -1.37
C GLY A 93 -0.08 -1.27 -2.36
N ILE A 94 -1.00 -0.31 -2.29
CA ILE A 94 -2.00 -0.05 -3.32
C ILE A 94 -1.30 0.22 -4.67
N ARG A 95 -1.78 -0.41 -5.73
CA ARG A 95 -1.23 -0.30 -7.08
C ARG A 95 -2.22 0.16 -8.13
N SER A 96 -3.52 0.19 -7.82
CA SER A 96 -4.55 0.68 -8.74
C SER A 96 -5.70 1.37 -8.01
N ILE A 97 -6.38 2.28 -8.71
CA ILE A 97 -7.59 2.91 -8.18
C ILE A 97 -8.73 1.89 -8.01
N ALA A 98 -8.76 0.85 -8.82
CA ALA A 98 -9.74 -0.22 -8.65
C ALA A 98 -9.65 -0.91 -7.27
N GLU A 99 -8.45 -1.04 -6.70
CA GLU A 99 -8.26 -1.55 -5.33
C GLU A 99 -8.81 -0.58 -4.29
N VAL A 100 -8.62 0.73 -4.49
CA VAL A 100 -9.18 1.78 -3.62
C VAL A 100 -10.70 1.74 -3.62
N GLU A 101 -11.33 1.62 -4.79
CA GLU A 101 -12.79 1.55 -4.92
C GLU A 101 -13.39 0.32 -4.22
N VAL A 102 -12.69 -0.80 -4.24
CA VAL A 102 -13.10 -2.00 -3.48
C VAL A 102 -13.11 -1.71 -1.98
N LEU A 103 -12.08 -1.03 -1.46
CA LEU A 103 -11.92 -0.77 -0.02
C LEU A 103 -12.91 0.29 0.50
N LYS A 104 -13.38 1.23 -0.34
CA LYS A 104 -14.41 2.21 0.01
C LYS A 104 -15.73 1.60 0.51
N LYS A 105 -15.96 0.31 0.21
CA LYS A 105 -17.16 -0.41 0.66
C LYS A 105 -17.20 -0.66 2.17
N VAL A 106 -16.05 -0.55 2.87
CA VAL A 106 -15.93 -0.95 4.28
C VAL A 106 -15.35 0.11 5.21
N GLY A 107 -15.18 1.35 4.74
CA GLY A 107 -14.71 2.46 5.57
C GLY A 107 -14.42 3.73 4.79
N HIS A 108 -13.96 4.74 5.52
CA HIS A 108 -13.49 5.99 4.94
C HIS A 108 -12.08 5.79 4.41
N VAL A 109 -11.93 5.72 3.10
CA VAL A 109 -10.63 5.51 2.46
C VAL A 109 -9.95 6.85 2.17
N ARG A 110 -8.68 6.95 2.56
CA ARG A 110 -7.76 8.03 2.19
C ARG A 110 -6.49 7.43 1.59
N LEU A 111 -6.05 7.96 0.46
CA LEU A 111 -4.90 7.48 -0.29
C LEU A 111 -3.72 8.43 -0.10
N LEU A 112 -2.63 7.93 0.49
CA LEU A 112 -1.37 8.63 0.67
C LEU A 112 -0.32 8.09 -0.29
N ALA A 113 0.19 8.94 -1.18
CA ALA A 113 1.29 8.61 -2.06
C ALA A 113 2.64 8.93 -1.38
N ILE A 114 3.58 7.99 -1.46
CA ILE A 114 4.96 8.23 -1.05
C ILE A 114 5.85 8.12 -2.29
N HIS A 115 6.50 9.23 -2.62
CA HIS A 115 7.35 9.34 -3.79
C HIS A 115 8.82 9.44 -3.40
N ALA A 116 9.68 8.78 -4.16
CA ALA A 116 11.12 8.99 -4.15
C ALA A 116 11.68 8.78 -5.56
N SER A 117 12.78 9.47 -5.87
CA SER A 117 13.45 9.35 -7.16
C SER A 117 13.95 7.93 -7.42
N GLN A 118 14.15 7.59 -8.67
CA GLN A 118 14.60 6.28 -9.11
C GLN A 118 15.91 5.88 -8.41
N ASP A 119 16.89 6.79 -8.36
CA ASP A 119 18.19 6.52 -7.72
C ASP A 119 18.05 6.26 -6.21
N THR A 120 17.24 7.06 -5.53
CA THR A 120 16.97 6.89 -4.09
C THR A 120 16.32 5.53 -3.82
N ARG A 121 15.32 5.14 -4.62
CA ARG A 121 14.61 3.87 -4.49
C ARG A 121 15.53 2.67 -4.74
N PHE A 122 16.35 2.74 -5.80
CA PHE A 122 17.28 1.66 -6.12
C PHE A 122 18.30 1.42 -5.01
N LYS A 123 18.91 2.51 -4.47
CA LYS A 123 19.81 2.42 -3.33
C LYS A 123 19.15 1.75 -2.11
N ARG A 124 17.93 2.19 -1.76
CA ARG A 124 17.18 1.65 -0.62
C ARG A 124 16.81 0.18 -0.80
N LEU A 125 16.41 -0.23 -2.01
CA LEU A 125 16.07 -1.63 -2.30
C LEU A 125 17.28 -2.55 -2.19
N LYS A 126 18.45 -2.13 -2.69
CA LYS A 126 19.71 -2.88 -2.52
C LYS A 126 20.11 -3.04 -1.04
N GLN A 127 19.99 -1.95 -0.26
CA GLN A 127 20.32 -1.97 1.18
C GLN A 127 19.37 -2.85 2.00
N ARG A 128 18.15 -3.07 1.53
CA ARG A 128 17.11 -3.81 2.26
C ARG A 128 17.36 -5.32 2.34
N GLY A 129 18.16 -5.90 1.43
CA GLY A 129 18.60 -7.28 1.47
C GLY A 129 17.51 -8.36 1.44
N ARG A 130 16.29 -8.03 0.95
CA ARG A 130 15.21 -9.02 0.80
C ARG A 130 15.51 -9.96 -0.38
N ALA A 131 14.96 -11.18 -0.36
CA ALA A 131 15.08 -12.13 -1.45
C ALA A 131 14.55 -11.62 -2.80
N ASP A 132 13.61 -10.67 -2.78
CA ASP A 132 13.04 -9.99 -3.95
C ASP A 132 13.75 -8.67 -4.32
N ALA A 133 14.94 -8.40 -3.73
CA ALA A 133 15.70 -7.18 -4.04
C ALA A 133 16.32 -7.27 -5.45
N PRO A 134 16.23 -6.20 -6.29
CA PRO A 134 16.86 -6.19 -7.59
C PRO A 134 18.39 -6.20 -7.45
N SER A 135 19.06 -7.12 -8.14
CA SER A 135 20.51 -7.26 -8.11
C SER A 135 21.21 -6.21 -8.97
N ASN A 136 20.54 -5.74 -10.02
CA ASN A 136 21.06 -4.79 -11.01
C ASN A 136 20.01 -3.83 -11.53
N GLY A 137 20.44 -2.85 -12.34
CA GLY A 137 19.57 -1.82 -12.89
C GLY A 137 18.48 -2.34 -13.83
N ASN A 138 18.75 -3.43 -14.57
CA ASN A 138 17.77 -4.01 -15.50
C ASN A 138 16.61 -4.67 -14.75
N GLU A 139 16.90 -5.42 -13.69
CA GLU A 139 15.88 -6.01 -12.82
C GLU A 139 15.04 -4.93 -12.14
N PHE A 140 15.68 -3.87 -11.67
CA PHE A 140 15.00 -2.72 -11.08
C PHE A 140 14.07 -2.04 -12.09
N ALA A 141 14.53 -1.76 -13.31
CA ALA A 141 13.73 -1.18 -14.38
C ALA A 141 12.57 -2.10 -14.80
N GLY A 142 12.82 -3.41 -14.87
CA GLY A 142 11.77 -4.41 -15.15
C GLY A 142 10.68 -4.42 -14.08
N ARG A 143 11.07 -4.33 -12.80
CA ARG A 143 10.14 -4.21 -11.68
C ARG A 143 9.32 -2.92 -11.78
N ASP A 144 9.96 -1.78 -12.01
CA ASP A 144 9.27 -0.52 -12.17
C ASP A 144 8.26 -0.57 -13.33
N LYS A 145 8.63 -1.17 -14.47
CA LYS A 145 7.72 -1.34 -15.62
C LYS A 145 6.50 -2.19 -15.25
N ARG A 146 6.67 -3.26 -14.47
CA ARG A 146 5.53 -4.09 -13.99
C ARG A 146 4.59 -3.29 -13.07
N GLU A 147 5.14 -2.53 -12.14
CA GLU A 147 4.32 -1.71 -11.23
C GLU A 147 3.54 -0.62 -12.00
N LEU A 148 4.17 0.01 -12.99
CA LEU A 148 3.50 1.00 -13.85
C LEU A 148 2.38 0.37 -14.69
N SER A 149 2.59 -0.86 -15.20
CA SER A 149 1.59 -1.54 -16.05
C SER A 149 0.30 -1.92 -15.32
N VAL A 150 0.31 -1.96 -13.99
CA VAL A 150 -0.90 -2.27 -13.17
C VAL A 150 -1.59 -1.04 -12.60
N GLY A 151 -1.11 0.18 -12.93
CA GLY A 151 -1.80 1.43 -12.61
C GLY A 151 -1.27 2.21 -11.41
N VAL A 152 -0.06 1.89 -10.90
CA VAL A 152 0.49 2.62 -9.73
C VAL A 152 0.67 4.12 -10.01
N SER A 153 0.94 4.52 -11.25
CA SER A 153 1.06 5.93 -11.63
C SER A 153 -0.27 6.69 -11.46
N GLU A 154 -1.38 6.07 -11.84
CA GLU A 154 -2.72 6.64 -11.63
C GLU A 154 -3.04 6.75 -10.13
N ALA A 155 -2.74 5.71 -9.36
CA ALA A 155 -2.93 5.75 -7.90
C ALA A 155 -2.10 6.85 -7.23
N ILE A 156 -0.86 7.08 -7.69
CA ILE A 156 -0.03 8.19 -7.19
C ILE A 156 -0.64 9.55 -7.58
N ALA A 157 -1.06 9.71 -8.83
CA ALA A 157 -1.62 10.98 -9.33
C ALA A 157 -2.96 11.35 -8.68
N LEU A 158 -3.77 10.38 -8.30
CA LEU A 158 -5.09 10.56 -7.69
C LEU A 158 -5.07 10.42 -6.16
N ALA A 159 -3.89 10.40 -5.53
CA ALA A 159 -3.78 10.35 -4.08
C ALA A 159 -4.33 11.63 -3.43
N ASN A 160 -4.92 11.49 -2.23
CA ASN A 160 -5.41 12.63 -1.46
C ASN A 160 -4.25 13.53 -1.01
N GLU A 161 -3.11 12.91 -0.64
CA GLU A 161 -1.88 13.59 -0.22
C GLU A 161 -0.65 12.87 -0.75
N MET A 162 0.47 13.61 -0.91
CA MET A 162 1.73 13.06 -1.35
C MET A 162 2.91 13.56 -0.53
N ILE A 163 3.78 12.63 -0.11
CA ILE A 163 5.04 12.94 0.56
C ILE A 163 6.21 12.68 -0.40
N SER A 164 7.03 13.70 -0.66
CA SER A 164 8.30 13.54 -1.37
C SER A 164 9.40 13.11 -0.40
N ASN A 165 9.86 11.85 -0.52
CA ASN A 165 10.80 11.20 0.39
C ASN A 165 12.21 11.08 -0.22
N ASN A 166 12.71 12.11 -0.92
CA ASN A 166 14.09 12.10 -1.43
C ASN A 166 15.10 12.46 -0.35
N ASN A 167 14.80 13.50 0.42
CA ASN A 167 15.73 14.13 1.36
C ASN A 167 15.26 14.05 2.82
N LEU A 168 14.17 13.35 3.09
CA LEU A 168 13.69 13.18 4.46
C LEU A 168 14.50 12.11 5.19
N THR A 169 14.78 12.36 6.45
CA THR A 169 15.21 11.30 7.37
C THR A 169 14.03 10.35 7.62
N LEU A 170 14.31 9.16 8.13
CA LEU A 170 13.27 8.19 8.46
C LEU A 170 12.26 8.78 9.47
N GLU A 171 12.75 9.53 10.45
CA GLU A 171 11.90 10.16 11.46
C GLU A 171 11.02 11.26 10.87
N GLN A 172 11.58 12.11 10.02
CA GLN A 172 10.80 13.14 9.31
C GLN A 172 9.70 12.52 8.44
N LEU A 173 10.00 11.44 7.71
CA LEU A 173 8.99 10.73 6.92
C LEU A 173 7.83 10.22 7.79
N LYS A 174 8.16 9.60 8.93
CA LYS A 174 7.18 9.06 9.87
C LYS A 174 6.27 10.17 10.43
N LEU A 175 6.86 11.27 10.88
CA LEU A 175 6.12 12.41 11.43
C LEU A 175 5.23 13.06 10.38
N CYS A 176 5.74 13.38 9.19
CA CYS A 176 4.93 13.94 8.11
C CYS A 176 3.71 13.04 7.76
N ALA A 177 3.94 11.73 7.68
CA ALA A 177 2.83 10.80 7.40
C ALA A 177 1.81 10.75 8.54
N TYR A 178 2.26 10.81 9.79
CA TYR A 178 1.37 10.77 10.94
C TYR A 178 0.53 12.05 11.07
N ASP A 179 1.12 13.21 10.79
CA ASP A 179 0.40 14.49 10.83
C ASP A 179 -0.75 14.49 9.81
N ILE A 180 -0.50 14.03 8.58
CA ILE A 180 -1.55 13.88 7.54
C ILE A 180 -2.65 12.92 8.02
N VAL A 181 -2.28 11.76 8.55
CA VAL A 181 -3.25 10.76 9.01
C VAL A 181 -4.05 11.26 10.21
N LYS A 182 -3.45 12.03 11.09
CA LYS A 182 -4.13 12.67 12.23
C LYS A 182 -5.18 13.67 11.77
N GLU A 183 -4.88 14.51 10.77
CA GLU A 183 -5.85 15.42 10.17
C GLU A 183 -7.05 14.66 9.59
N TRP A 184 -6.83 13.58 8.88
CA TRP A 184 -7.91 12.74 8.35
C TRP A 184 -8.77 12.09 9.44
N LEU A 185 -8.17 11.66 10.56
CA LEU A 185 -8.93 11.19 11.71
C LEU A 185 -9.83 12.28 12.28
N GLU A 186 -9.28 13.49 12.47
CA GLU A 186 -10.04 14.62 12.99
C GLU A 186 -11.20 15.03 12.06
N GLU A 187 -11.01 14.98 10.73
CA GLU A 187 -12.08 15.21 9.75
C GLU A 187 -13.25 14.22 9.91
N ILE A 188 -12.93 12.93 10.05
CA ILE A 188 -13.94 11.88 10.21
C ILE A 188 -14.72 12.08 11.51
N TYR A 189 -14.03 12.37 12.62
CA TYR A 189 -14.70 12.56 13.90
C TYR A 189 -15.52 13.86 13.95
N ARG A 190 -15.03 14.97 13.39
CA ARG A 190 -15.80 16.22 13.28
C ARG A 190 -17.03 16.11 12.38
N GLY A 191 -16.97 15.29 11.32
CA GLY A 191 -18.12 15.02 10.44
C GLY A 191 -19.24 14.23 11.14
N VAL A 192 -18.93 13.53 12.22
CA VAL A 192 -19.90 12.73 13.01
C VAL A 192 -20.66 13.58 14.03
N GLU A 193 -20.06 14.64 14.56
CA GLU A 193 -20.73 15.52 15.53
C GLU A 193 -21.79 16.45 14.88
N LYS A 194 -21.77 16.55 13.54
CA LYS A 194 -22.68 17.41 12.75
C LYS A 194 -23.80 16.64 12.03
N ALA A 195 -23.85 15.31 12.12
CA ALA A 195 -24.82 14.43 11.47
C ALA A 195 -25.75 13.76 12.48
#